data_470be914c0deead430c04e7874f8b249
#
_entry.id   470be914c0deead430c04e7874f8b249
#
_cell.length_a   1.000
_cell.length_b   1.000
_cell.length_c   1.000
_cell.angle_alpha   90.00
_cell.angle_beta   90.00
_cell.angle_gamma   90.00
#
_symmetry.space_group_name_H-M   'P 1'
#
loop_
_entity.id
_entity.type
_entity.pdbx_description
1 polymer ?
#
loop_
_entity_poly.entity_id
_entity_poly.type
_entity_poly.pdbx_seq_one_letter_code
_entity_poly.pdbx_strand_id
1 'polypeptide(L)'
;MKKTLILLAALLFSTMYTSARRVVFVTVDGYRWQELFSGADSLLIGNNEQLKANYWKTTAEERRSLLMPFTWSEIARNGLMIGNRWKGCRMQVKNKMQFSYPGYNELLCGHPDDEQINTNNPVWNPNVSILEIANNTDRYKGKVLIFTSWDRFIHILNEQRSHLEINTGYRHSLSPNPTERERLVEKMQDAAPRFWEHERADVFTHEYAIEAMKSRKPELIYIGYGDIDELAHMGDYRLYLEGARTFDNFLKEIWEYIQSDPFYKDQTTLIITCDHGADAEK
;
A
#
# COMPACT_ATOMS: atom_id res chain seq x y z
N MET A 1 -11.80 -37.91 35.42
CA MET A 1 -11.50 -36.51 35.72
C MET A 1 -10.34 -35.93 34.89
N LYS A 2 -9.16 -36.56 34.79
CA LYS A 2 -8.03 -35.98 33.99
C LYS A 2 -8.30 -35.86 32.49
N LYS A 3 -9.05 -36.80 31.86
CA LYS A 3 -9.38 -36.74 30.42
C LYS A 3 -10.40 -35.65 30.10
N THR A 4 -11.33 -35.35 30.99
CA THR A 4 -12.33 -34.28 30.81
C THR A 4 -11.70 -32.89 30.93
N LEU A 5 -10.68 -32.74 31.80
CA LEU A 5 -9.95 -31.47 31.95
C LEU A 5 -9.11 -31.13 30.71
N ILE A 6 -8.50 -32.14 30.04
CA ILE A 6 -7.71 -31.97 28.83
C ILE A 6 -8.61 -31.57 27.64
N LEU A 7 -9.82 -32.13 27.54
CA LEU A 7 -10.79 -31.76 26.52
C LEU A 7 -11.29 -30.32 26.69
N LEU A 8 -11.53 -29.87 27.93
CA LEU A 8 -11.94 -28.50 28.22
C LEU A 8 -10.82 -27.50 27.92
N ALA A 9 -9.56 -27.85 28.25
CA ALA A 9 -8.41 -27.02 27.91
C ALA A 9 -8.19 -26.92 26.39
N ALA A 10 -8.37 -28.02 25.63
CA ALA A 10 -8.29 -28.01 24.17
C ALA A 10 -9.43 -27.21 23.53
N LEU A 11 -10.65 -27.21 24.06
CA LEU A 11 -11.75 -26.36 23.61
C LEU A 11 -11.51 -24.87 23.92
N LEU A 12 -10.89 -24.55 25.05
CA LEU A 12 -10.54 -23.17 25.41
C LEU A 12 -9.40 -22.62 24.51
N PHE A 13 -8.46 -23.47 24.08
CA PHE A 13 -7.42 -23.08 23.13
C PHE A 13 -7.94 -22.96 21.68
N SER A 14 -8.98 -23.69 21.28
CA SER A 14 -9.54 -23.60 19.93
C SER A 14 -10.39 -22.34 19.69
N THR A 15 -10.78 -21.62 20.74
CA THR A 15 -11.56 -20.37 20.61
C THR A 15 -10.68 -19.12 20.50
N MET A 16 -9.35 -19.24 20.56
CA MET A 16 -8.44 -18.09 20.47
C MET A 16 -7.91 -17.78 19.06
N TYR A 17 -8.34 -18.50 18.02
CA TYR A 17 -8.14 -18.02 16.66
C TYR A 17 -9.22 -16.97 16.34
N THR A 18 -9.04 -15.78 16.85
CA THR A 18 -9.80 -14.65 16.32
C THR A 18 -9.32 -14.40 14.91
N SER A 19 -10.10 -14.86 13.93
CA SER A 19 -9.91 -14.45 12.53
C SER A 19 -9.82 -12.92 12.50
N ALA A 20 -8.75 -12.41 11.93
CA ALA A 20 -8.60 -10.96 11.73
C ALA A 20 -9.88 -10.44 11.05
N ARG A 21 -10.46 -9.42 11.64
CA ARG A 21 -11.78 -8.91 11.22
C ARG A 21 -11.66 -7.66 10.37
N ARG A 22 -10.48 -7.06 10.36
CA ARG A 22 -10.20 -5.81 9.64
C ARG A 22 -9.03 -6.01 8.72
N VAL A 23 -9.04 -5.26 7.65
CA VAL A 23 -7.98 -5.31 6.64
C VAL A 23 -7.51 -3.90 6.36
N VAL A 24 -6.21 -3.70 6.49
CA VAL A 24 -5.50 -2.54 5.95
C VAL A 24 -4.70 -3.03 4.76
N PHE A 25 -5.10 -2.64 3.57
CA PHE A 25 -4.46 -3.05 2.32
C PHE A 25 -3.72 -1.86 1.72
N VAL A 26 -2.41 -1.96 1.66
CA VAL A 26 -1.50 -0.91 1.19
C VAL A 26 -0.83 -1.36 -0.10
N THR A 27 -0.86 -0.50 -1.10
CA THR A 27 -0.06 -0.66 -2.31
C THR A 27 0.89 0.52 -2.48
N VAL A 28 2.01 0.27 -3.11
CA VAL A 28 2.96 1.28 -3.55
C VAL A 28 3.27 1.05 -5.03
N ASP A 29 3.14 2.10 -5.84
CA ASP A 29 3.37 2.03 -7.28
C ASP A 29 4.86 1.92 -7.60
N GLY A 30 5.21 1.11 -8.59
CA GLY A 30 6.54 1.06 -9.19
C GLY A 30 7.70 0.61 -8.29
N TYR A 31 7.45 0.04 -7.11
CA TYR A 31 8.53 -0.28 -6.18
C TYR A 31 9.26 -1.58 -6.57
N ARG A 32 10.54 -1.46 -6.85
CA ARG A 32 11.39 -2.57 -7.28
C ARG A 32 11.65 -3.57 -6.14
N TRP A 33 11.47 -4.85 -6.42
CA TRP A 33 11.77 -5.93 -5.48
C TRP A 33 13.26 -5.97 -5.10
N GLN A 34 14.18 -5.46 -5.96
CA GLN A 34 15.60 -5.39 -5.69
C GLN A 34 15.90 -4.54 -4.47
N GLU A 35 15.37 -3.31 -4.42
CA GLU A 35 15.56 -2.41 -3.28
C GLU A 35 14.87 -2.95 -2.03
N LEU A 36 13.70 -3.56 -2.16
CA LEU A 36 13.02 -4.18 -1.03
C LEU A 36 13.91 -5.24 -0.36
N PHE A 37 14.51 -6.13 -1.14
CA PHE A 37 15.25 -7.28 -0.60
C PHE A 37 16.77 -7.09 -0.46
N SER A 38 17.35 -6.05 -1.07
CA SER A 38 18.79 -5.79 -1.02
C SER A 38 19.17 -4.36 -0.63
N GLY A 39 18.21 -3.46 -0.48
CA GLY A 39 18.49 -2.03 -0.30
C GLY A 39 19.03 -1.40 -1.57
N ALA A 40 19.75 -0.30 -1.45
CA ALA A 40 20.24 0.46 -2.61
C ALA A 40 21.03 -0.41 -3.60
N ASP A 41 20.70 -0.24 -4.89
CA ASP A 41 21.33 -0.95 -6.00
C ASP A 41 22.73 -0.37 -6.30
N SER A 42 23.72 -1.24 -6.45
CA SER A 42 25.12 -0.85 -6.67
C SER A 42 25.37 -0.15 -8.00
N LEU A 43 24.58 -0.48 -9.03
CA LEU A 43 24.70 0.14 -10.35
C LEU A 43 24.06 1.52 -10.35
N LEU A 44 22.86 1.65 -9.77
CA LEU A 44 22.12 2.91 -9.74
C LEU A 44 22.70 3.93 -8.78
N ILE A 45 23.28 3.50 -7.66
CA ILE A 45 23.97 4.40 -6.72
C ILE A 45 25.26 4.97 -7.32
N GLY A 46 25.89 4.23 -8.24
CA GLY A 46 27.07 4.66 -8.99
C GLY A 46 28.21 5.16 -8.10
N ASN A 47 28.80 6.28 -8.48
CA ASN A 47 29.88 6.96 -7.73
C ASN A 47 29.38 8.14 -6.87
N ASN A 48 28.09 8.19 -6.56
CA ASN A 48 27.54 9.26 -5.73
C ASN A 48 27.91 9.04 -4.25
N GLU A 49 28.93 9.73 -3.77
CA GLU A 49 29.45 9.57 -2.42
C GLU A 49 28.40 9.95 -1.34
N GLN A 50 27.55 10.94 -1.60
CA GLN A 50 26.49 11.33 -0.67
C GLN A 50 25.42 10.23 -0.54
N LEU A 51 25.02 9.63 -1.65
CA LEU A 51 24.07 8.50 -1.64
C LEU A 51 24.68 7.28 -0.95
N LYS A 52 25.96 7.00 -1.22
CA LYS A 52 26.67 5.89 -0.54
C LYS A 52 26.74 6.12 0.95
N ALA A 53 27.04 7.32 1.40
CA ALA A 53 27.07 7.66 2.82
C ALA A 53 25.73 7.39 3.51
N ASN A 54 24.62 7.68 2.81
CA ASN A 54 23.27 7.58 3.35
C ASN A 54 22.66 6.16 3.24
N TYR A 55 22.94 5.42 2.15
CA TYR A 55 22.19 4.21 1.81
C TYR A 55 23.05 2.98 1.52
N TRP A 56 24.39 3.11 1.49
CA TRP A 56 25.26 1.98 1.16
C TRP A 56 25.83 1.30 2.40
N LYS A 57 25.79 0.00 2.40
CA LYS A 57 26.47 -0.93 3.32
C LYS A 57 26.99 -2.12 2.55
N THR A 58 27.90 -2.89 3.17
CA THR A 58 28.57 -4.02 2.52
C THR A 58 27.61 -5.16 2.18
N THR A 59 26.73 -5.51 3.09
CA THR A 59 25.78 -6.61 2.88
C THR A 59 24.40 -6.12 2.44
N ALA A 60 23.67 -6.97 1.72
CA ALA A 60 22.30 -6.69 1.32
C ALA A 60 21.37 -6.53 2.55
N GLU A 61 21.61 -7.32 3.58
CA GLU A 61 20.88 -7.27 4.85
C GLU A 61 20.99 -5.89 5.51
N GLU A 62 22.20 -5.37 5.59
CA GLU A 62 22.45 -4.04 6.16
C GLU A 62 21.83 -2.94 5.30
N ARG A 63 21.98 -3.01 3.97
CA ARG A 63 21.43 -2.00 3.05
C ARG A 63 19.90 -1.94 3.10
N ARG A 64 19.23 -3.09 3.03
CA ARG A 64 17.76 -3.13 3.09
C ARG A 64 17.22 -2.67 4.44
N SER A 65 17.91 -3.02 5.53
CA SER A 65 17.56 -2.55 6.89
C SER A 65 17.84 -1.06 7.09
N LEU A 66 18.82 -0.51 6.35
CA LEU A 66 19.09 0.91 6.32
C LEU A 66 18.03 1.66 5.51
N LEU A 67 17.59 1.12 4.38
CA LEU A 67 16.59 1.73 3.50
C LEU A 67 15.18 1.68 4.12
N MET A 68 14.76 0.50 4.57
CA MET A 68 13.42 0.24 5.12
C MET A 68 13.51 -0.41 6.52
N PRO A 69 13.94 0.36 7.54
CA PRO A 69 14.22 -0.18 8.87
C PRO A 69 12.98 -0.76 9.55
N PHE A 70 11.81 -0.14 9.41
CA PHE A 70 10.58 -0.63 10.00
C PHE A 70 10.13 -1.94 9.32
N THR A 71 10.10 -1.98 8.00
CA THR A 71 9.73 -3.18 7.24
C THR A 71 10.59 -4.38 7.66
N TRP A 72 11.91 -4.20 7.83
CA TRP A 72 12.82 -5.31 8.17
C TRP A 72 12.88 -5.65 9.66
N SER A 73 12.68 -4.69 10.56
CA SER A 73 12.70 -4.95 12.01
C SER A 73 11.36 -5.45 12.54
N GLU A 74 10.25 -5.08 11.94
CA GLU A 74 8.89 -5.39 12.43
C GLU A 74 8.13 -6.31 11.46
N ILE A 75 7.89 -5.88 10.22
CA ILE A 75 7.04 -6.63 9.28
C ILE A 75 7.69 -7.96 8.87
N ALA A 76 8.96 -7.93 8.46
CA ALA A 76 9.66 -9.14 8.03
C ALA A 76 9.90 -10.13 9.17
N ARG A 77 9.98 -9.65 10.40
CA ARG A 77 10.22 -10.48 11.58
C ARG A 77 8.97 -11.17 12.09
N ASN A 78 7.83 -10.47 12.04
CA ASN A 78 6.57 -10.91 12.68
C ASN A 78 5.52 -11.34 11.65
N GLY A 79 5.74 -11.08 10.36
CA GLY A 79 4.83 -11.37 9.27
C GLY A 79 5.40 -12.36 8.25
N LEU A 80 4.78 -12.40 7.09
CA LEU A 80 5.18 -13.19 5.94
C LEU A 80 5.66 -12.26 4.81
N MET A 81 6.89 -12.48 4.31
CA MET A 81 7.42 -11.79 3.14
C MET A 81 7.59 -12.75 1.97
N ILE A 82 7.03 -12.39 0.82
CA ILE A 82 7.06 -13.19 -0.41
C ILE A 82 7.68 -12.33 -1.53
N GLY A 83 8.31 -12.99 -2.52
CA GLY A 83 8.83 -12.30 -3.71
C GLY A 83 10.34 -12.16 -3.78
N ASN A 84 11.09 -12.66 -2.81
CA ASN A 84 12.56 -12.65 -2.89
C ASN A 84 13.05 -13.61 -3.97
N ARG A 85 13.31 -13.09 -5.17
CA ARG A 85 13.70 -13.89 -6.33
C ARG A 85 15.07 -14.54 -6.16
N TRP A 86 16.00 -13.94 -5.39
CA TRP A 86 17.29 -14.57 -5.08
C TRP A 86 17.16 -15.81 -4.19
N LYS A 87 16.04 -15.94 -3.46
CA LYS A 87 15.71 -17.13 -2.67
C LYS A 87 14.75 -18.07 -3.39
N GLY A 88 14.56 -17.91 -4.70
CA GLY A 88 13.67 -18.75 -5.51
C GLY A 88 12.18 -18.47 -5.34
N CYS A 89 11.81 -17.49 -4.52
CA CYS A 89 10.41 -17.10 -4.33
C CYS A 89 10.04 -16.02 -5.36
N ARG A 90 9.24 -16.42 -6.36
CA ARG A 90 8.81 -15.51 -7.43
C ARG A 90 7.40 -15.01 -7.17
N MET A 91 7.24 -13.69 -7.20
CA MET A 91 5.97 -13.00 -7.26
C MET A 91 6.08 -12.00 -8.41
N GLN A 92 5.18 -12.07 -9.36
CA GLN A 92 5.25 -11.26 -10.58
C GLN A 92 3.86 -11.08 -11.17
N VAL A 93 3.64 -9.97 -11.83
CA VAL A 93 2.45 -9.73 -12.66
C VAL A 93 2.44 -10.68 -13.86
N LYS A 94 1.27 -11.06 -14.32
CA LYS A 94 1.04 -11.92 -15.50
C LYS A 94 0.61 -11.11 -16.72
N ASN A 95 0.07 -9.89 -16.51
CA ASN A 95 -0.26 -9.01 -17.62
C ASN A 95 1.00 -8.69 -18.42
N LYS A 96 0.83 -8.48 -19.73
CA LYS A 96 1.94 -8.22 -20.67
C LYS A 96 2.38 -6.77 -20.66
N MET A 97 1.53 -5.88 -20.13
CA MET A 97 1.74 -4.43 -20.16
C MET A 97 2.78 -3.98 -19.13
N GLN A 98 2.80 -4.58 -17.92
CA GLN A 98 3.78 -4.36 -16.86
C GLN A 98 3.90 -2.88 -16.43
N PHE A 99 2.76 -2.16 -16.39
CA PHE A 99 2.64 -0.81 -15.86
C PHE A 99 1.32 -0.66 -15.06
N SER A 100 1.07 0.52 -14.49
CA SER A 100 0.19 0.74 -13.34
C SER A 100 -1.26 0.27 -13.53
N TYR A 101 -2.03 0.77 -14.50
CA TYR A 101 -3.44 0.38 -14.58
C TYR A 101 -3.63 -1.13 -14.78
N PRO A 102 -2.96 -1.80 -15.75
CA PRO A 102 -3.01 -3.27 -15.88
C PRO A 102 -2.53 -4.01 -14.63
N GLY A 103 -1.49 -3.51 -13.95
CA GLY A 103 -0.99 -4.06 -12.70
C GLY A 103 -2.03 -4.01 -11.58
N TYR A 104 -2.63 -2.84 -11.35
CA TYR A 104 -3.73 -2.68 -10.39
C TYR A 104 -4.97 -3.48 -10.76
N ASN A 105 -5.32 -3.57 -12.05
CA ASN A 105 -6.42 -4.44 -12.47
C ASN A 105 -6.15 -5.90 -12.08
N GLU A 106 -4.98 -6.43 -12.44
CA GLU A 106 -4.62 -7.80 -12.09
C GLU A 106 -4.61 -8.02 -10.58
N LEU A 107 -4.04 -7.09 -9.81
CA LEU A 107 -3.95 -7.16 -8.36
C LEU A 107 -5.33 -7.15 -7.70
N LEU A 108 -6.20 -6.23 -8.11
CA LEU A 108 -7.48 -5.99 -7.43
C LEU A 108 -8.63 -6.82 -7.98
N CYS A 109 -8.52 -7.33 -9.22
CA CYS A 109 -9.53 -8.18 -9.84
C CYS A 109 -9.12 -9.67 -9.87
N GLY A 110 -7.85 -9.99 -9.55
CA GLY A 110 -7.33 -11.35 -9.43
C GLY A 110 -6.97 -12.02 -10.77
N HIS A 111 -7.02 -11.28 -11.86
CA HIS A 111 -6.64 -11.77 -13.19
C HIS A 111 -6.20 -10.63 -14.11
N PRO A 112 -5.25 -10.86 -15.05
CA PRO A 112 -4.93 -9.91 -16.10
C PRO A 112 -6.07 -9.80 -17.12
N ASP A 113 -6.18 -8.64 -17.75
CA ASP A 113 -7.13 -8.41 -18.86
C ASP A 113 -6.47 -7.49 -19.90
N ASP A 114 -5.48 -8.02 -20.61
CA ASP A 114 -4.67 -7.27 -21.58
C ASP A 114 -5.46 -6.78 -22.79
N GLU A 115 -6.66 -7.32 -23.02
CA GLU A 115 -7.52 -6.91 -24.12
C GLU A 115 -8.25 -5.60 -23.83
N GLN A 116 -8.76 -5.44 -22.62
CA GLN A 116 -9.56 -4.28 -22.22
C GLN A 116 -8.77 -3.26 -21.40
N ILE A 117 -7.80 -3.75 -20.59
CA ILE A 117 -6.97 -2.91 -19.72
C ILE A 117 -5.51 -2.97 -20.21
N ASN A 118 -5.17 -2.09 -21.14
CA ASN A 118 -3.87 -2.04 -21.81
C ASN A 118 -3.29 -0.62 -21.89
N THR A 119 -3.75 0.29 -21.06
CA THR A 119 -3.38 1.69 -21.03
C THR A 119 -3.56 2.29 -19.64
N ASN A 120 -2.86 3.39 -19.34
CA ASN A 120 -3.10 4.24 -18.17
C ASN A 120 -4.18 5.33 -18.41
N ASN A 121 -4.85 5.31 -19.56
CA ASN A 121 -5.93 6.23 -19.85
C ASN A 121 -7.15 6.01 -18.94
N PRO A 122 -7.99 7.03 -18.72
CA PRO A 122 -9.15 6.96 -17.84
C PRO A 122 -10.31 6.15 -18.45
N VAL A 123 -10.12 4.85 -18.61
CA VAL A 123 -11.11 3.88 -19.10
C VAL A 123 -11.81 3.23 -17.92
N TRP A 124 -13.13 3.14 -17.92
CA TRP A 124 -13.87 2.45 -16.86
C TRP A 124 -13.60 0.95 -16.89
N ASN A 125 -13.04 0.44 -15.79
CA ASN A 125 -12.70 -0.98 -15.66
C ASN A 125 -13.95 -1.86 -15.70
N PRO A 126 -14.09 -2.78 -16.68
CA PRO A 126 -15.21 -3.71 -16.72
C PRO A 126 -15.13 -4.78 -15.62
N ASN A 127 -13.92 -5.03 -15.10
CA ASN A 127 -13.67 -6.09 -14.14
C ASN A 127 -14.07 -5.68 -12.71
N VAL A 128 -14.61 -6.63 -11.96
CA VAL A 128 -15.06 -6.38 -10.57
C VAL A 128 -13.90 -6.58 -9.61
N SER A 129 -13.60 -5.57 -8.83
CA SER A 129 -12.51 -5.62 -7.85
C SER A 129 -12.91 -6.33 -6.56
N ILE A 130 -11.91 -6.87 -5.83
CA ILE A 130 -12.13 -7.45 -4.50
C ILE A 130 -12.71 -6.42 -3.51
N LEU A 131 -12.40 -5.13 -3.68
CA LEU A 131 -12.94 -4.05 -2.85
C LEU A 131 -14.44 -3.84 -3.11
N GLU A 132 -14.86 -3.90 -4.37
CA GLU A 132 -16.27 -3.87 -4.75
C GLU A 132 -17.02 -5.10 -4.23
N ILE A 133 -16.44 -6.31 -4.38
CA ILE A 133 -17.00 -7.54 -3.82
C ILE A 133 -17.18 -7.40 -2.31
N ALA A 134 -16.14 -6.93 -1.60
CA ALA A 134 -16.21 -6.74 -0.16
C ALA A 134 -17.33 -5.77 0.23
N ASN A 135 -17.41 -4.60 -0.43
CA ASN A 135 -18.42 -3.58 -0.13
C ASN A 135 -19.87 -4.07 -0.38
N ASN A 136 -20.05 -5.08 -1.24
CA ASN A 136 -21.35 -5.71 -1.50
C ASN A 136 -21.71 -6.82 -0.50
N THR A 137 -20.84 -7.14 0.45
CA THR A 137 -21.16 -8.09 1.53
C THR A 137 -21.79 -7.38 2.73
N ASP A 138 -22.69 -8.05 3.46
CA ASP A 138 -23.31 -7.48 4.67
C ASP A 138 -22.29 -7.03 5.72
N ARG A 139 -21.14 -7.71 5.76
CA ARG A 139 -20.08 -7.41 6.71
C ARG A 139 -19.42 -6.06 6.45
N TYR A 140 -19.03 -5.79 5.20
CA TYR A 140 -18.19 -4.64 4.84
C TYR A 140 -18.99 -3.48 4.22
N LYS A 141 -20.27 -3.65 3.95
CA LYS A 141 -21.11 -2.63 3.31
C LYS A 141 -21.05 -1.30 4.05
N GLY A 142 -20.60 -0.26 3.35
CA GLY A 142 -20.42 1.08 3.92
C GLY A 142 -19.24 1.22 4.90
N LYS A 143 -18.35 0.22 4.96
CA LYS A 143 -17.17 0.19 5.85
C LYS A 143 -15.87 0.00 5.07
N VAL A 144 -15.92 0.12 3.75
CA VAL A 144 -14.77 0.12 2.85
C VAL A 144 -14.43 1.55 2.50
N LEU A 145 -13.23 1.99 2.82
CA LEU A 145 -12.72 3.32 2.46
C LEU A 145 -11.46 3.19 1.63
N ILE A 146 -11.30 4.09 0.68
CA ILE A 146 -10.21 4.06 -0.29
C ILE A 146 -9.54 5.43 -0.35
N PHE A 147 -8.21 5.42 -0.20
CA PHE A 147 -7.36 6.60 -0.29
C PHE A 147 -6.20 6.31 -1.22
N THR A 148 -6.08 7.07 -2.31
CA THR A 148 -5.03 6.84 -3.30
C THR A 148 -4.45 8.16 -3.80
N SER A 149 -3.20 8.14 -4.22
CA SER A 149 -2.54 9.31 -4.77
C SER A 149 -2.95 9.55 -6.21
N TRP A 150 -3.00 8.52 -7.03
CA TRP A 150 -3.30 8.60 -8.45
C TRP A 150 -4.81 8.67 -8.74
N ASP A 151 -5.26 9.68 -9.48
CA ASP A 151 -6.68 9.93 -9.77
C ASP A 151 -7.36 8.84 -10.63
N ARG A 152 -6.57 7.99 -11.29
CA ARG A 152 -7.10 6.88 -12.10
C ARG A 152 -7.83 5.82 -11.30
N PHE A 153 -7.69 5.80 -9.98
CA PHE A 153 -8.41 4.83 -9.14
C PHE A 153 -9.93 4.95 -9.21
N ILE A 154 -10.49 6.10 -9.59
CA ILE A 154 -11.93 6.20 -9.89
C ILE A 154 -12.33 5.28 -11.06
N HIS A 155 -11.44 5.11 -12.04
CA HIS A 155 -11.65 4.28 -13.22
C HIS A 155 -11.26 2.82 -12.94
N ILE A 156 -10.11 2.59 -12.29
CA ILE A 156 -9.62 1.25 -11.90
C ILE A 156 -10.66 0.50 -11.07
N LEU A 157 -11.28 1.19 -10.11
CA LEU A 157 -12.30 0.62 -9.22
C LEU A 157 -13.73 0.84 -9.74
N ASN A 158 -13.88 1.45 -10.92
CA ASN A 158 -15.15 1.78 -11.55
C ASN A 158 -16.15 2.39 -10.56
N GLU A 159 -15.85 3.60 -10.07
CA GLU A 159 -16.65 4.31 -9.06
C GLU A 159 -18.14 4.35 -9.41
N GLN A 160 -18.47 4.48 -10.72
CA GLN A 160 -19.86 4.54 -11.20
C GLN A 160 -20.63 3.25 -10.92
N ARG A 161 -19.99 2.08 -11.08
CA ARG A 161 -20.59 0.78 -10.83
C ARG A 161 -20.47 0.35 -9.38
N SER A 162 -19.29 0.51 -8.80
CA SER A 162 -18.93 -0.02 -7.48
C SER A 162 -19.55 0.77 -6.34
N HIS A 163 -19.87 2.05 -6.56
CA HIS A 163 -20.31 2.98 -5.54
C HIS A 163 -19.39 3.03 -4.30
N LEU A 164 -18.11 2.72 -4.49
CA LEU A 164 -17.08 2.82 -3.47
C LEU A 164 -16.78 4.29 -3.16
N GLU A 165 -16.49 4.59 -1.91
CA GLU A 165 -16.00 5.91 -1.51
C GLU A 165 -14.50 5.99 -1.76
N ILE A 166 -14.11 6.73 -2.83
CA ILE A 166 -12.73 6.81 -3.32
C ILE A 166 -12.21 8.25 -3.19
N ASN A 167 -11.42 8.51 -2.16
CA ASN A 167 -10.66 9.74 -2.03
C ASN A 167 -9.34 9.59 -2.78
N THR A 168 -9.20 10.26 -3.91
CA THR A 168 -8.08 10.05 -4.84
C THR A 168 -7.66 11.34 -5.53
N GLY A 169 -6.41 11.40 -5.99
CA GLY A 169 -5.87 12.58 -6.65
C GLY A 169 -6.05 13.82 -5.75
N TYR A 170 -6.44 14.91 -6.33
CA TYR A 170 -6.62 16.17 -5.60
C TYR A 170 -8.04 16.36 -5.00
N ARG A 171 -8.83 15.27 -4.87
CA ARG A 171 -10.12 15.34 -4.19
C ARG A 171 -9.95 15.69 -2.72
N HIS A 172 -10.83 16.55 -2.22
CA HIS A 172 -10.98 16.82 -0.79
C HIS A 172 -11.64 15.64 -0.07
N SER A 173 -11.76 15.73 1.25
CA SER A 173 -12.44 14.71 2.05
C SER A 173 -13.84 14.43 1.52
N LEU A 174 -14.21 13.16 1.43
CA LEU A 174 -15.55 12.71 1.09
C LEU A 174 -16.40 12.48 2.37
N SER A 175 -15.83 12.75 3.55
CA SER A 175 -16.55 12.66 4.80
C SER A 175 -17.72 13.68 4.82
N PRO A 176 -18.93 13.27 5.19
CA PRO A 176 -20.05 14.24 5.34
C PRO A 176 -19.79 15.26 6.45
N ASN A 177 -18.89 14.96 7.38
CA ASN A 177 -18.46 15.83 8.46
C ASN A 177 -16.93 15.78 8.58
N PRO A 178 -16.20 16.50 7.72
CA PRO A 178 -14.75 16.52 7.76
C PRO A 178 -14.22 17.00 9.11
N THR A 179 -13.20 16.31 9.64
CA THR A 179 -12.53 16.71 10.88
C THR A 179 -11.71 17.99 10.69
N GLU A 180 -11.23 18.57 11.77
CA GLU A 180 -10.29 19.71 11.68
C GLU A 180 -8.98 19.30 10.99
N ARG A 181 -8.53 18.06 11.20
CA ARG A 181 -7.34 17.52 10.53
C ARG A 181 -7.56 17.39 9.03
N GLU A 182 -8.67 16.83 8.59
CA GLU A 182 -9.00 16.73 7.16
C GLU A 182 -9.04 18.12 6.50
N ARG A 183 -9.69 19.12 7.12
CA ARG A 183 -9.69 20.50 6.60
C ARG A 183 -8.30 21.12 6.54
N LEU A 184 -7.43 20.81 7.50
CA LEU A 184 -6.04 21.26 7.46
C LEU A 184 -5.29 20.61 6.28
N VAL A 185 -5.46 19.31 6.08
CA VAL A 185 -4.87 18.58 4.94
C VAL A 185 -5.35 19.15 3.62
N GLU A 186 -6.65 19.43 3.45
CA GLU A 186 -7.22 20.11 2.28
C GLU A 186 -6.53 21.44 2.01
N LYS A 187 -6.47 22.29 3.04
CA LYS A 187 -5.83 23.60 2.93
C LYS A 187 -4.35 23.49 2.53
N MET A 188 -3.63 22.51 3.08
CA MET A 188 -2.22 22.29 2.75
C MET A 188 -2.07 21.76 1.33
N GLN A 189 -2.91 20.83 0.89
CA GLN A 189 -2.95 20.28 -0.44
C GLN A 189 -3.23 21.36 -1.49
N ASP A 190 -4.20 22.26 -1.24
CA ASP A 190 -4.54 23.34 -2.15
C ASP A 190 -3.45 24.40 -2.27
N ALA A 191 -2.67 24.60 -1.20
CA ALA A 191 -1.57 25.56 -1.17
C ALA A 191 -0.24 24.99 -1.70
N ALA A 192 -0.09 23.68 -1.75
CA ALA A 192 1.12 23.03 -2.21
C ALA A 192 1.25 23.09 -3.74
N PRO A 193 2.47 23.21 -4.29
CA PRO A 193 2.69 23.04 -5.73
C PRO A 193 2.22 21.64 -6.17
N ARG A 194 1.54 21.59 -7.32
CA ARG A 194 1.20 20.33 -7.97
C ARG A 194 2.36 19.90 -8.84
N PHE A 195 3.13 18.92 -8.37
CA PHE A 195 4.25 18.40 -9.15
C PHE A 195 3.77 17.51 -10.30
N TRP A 196 2.65 16.81 -10.10
CA TRP A 196 2.04 15.92 -11.10
C TRP A 196 0.58 16.33 -11.36
N GLU A 197 0.12 16.18 -12.59
CA GLU A 197 -1.23 16.60 -12.99
C GLU A 197 -2.32 15.70 -12.41
N HIS A 198 -2.06 14.39 -12.36
CA HIS A 198 -3.03 13.36 -12.02
C HIS A 198 -2.79 12.69 -10.69
N GLU A 199 -1.76 13.10 -9.99
CA GLU A 199 -1.32 12.45 -8.75
C GLU A 199 -0.97 13.49 -7.69
N ARG A 200 -1.55 13.33 -6.50
CA ARG A 200 -1.16 14.12 -5.34
C ARG A 200 0.00 13.43 -4.61
N ALA A 201 0.84 14.21 -3.92
CA ALA A 201 1.90 13.65 -3.10
C ALA A 201 1.34 12.70 -2.02
N ASP A 202 2.03 11.59 -1.81
CA ASP A 202 1.63 10.51 -0.89
C ASP A 202 1.37 10.97 0.54
N VAL A 203 2.03 12.03 0.98
CA VAL A 203 1.82 12.60 2.32
C VAL A 203 0.37 13.02 2.53
N PHE A 204 -0.32 13.56 1.52
CA PHE A 204 -1.72 13.93 1.65
C PHE A 204 -2.63 12.69 1.68
N THR A 205 -2.34 11.70 0.84
CA THR A 205 -3.04 10.40 0.85
C THR A 205 -2.93 9.74 2.20
N HIS A 206 -1.72 9.72 2.76
CA HIS A 206 -1.43 9.15 4.07
C HIS A 206 -2.22 9.85 5.19
N GLU A 207 -2.19 11.17 5.22
CA GLU A 207 -2.89 11.96 6.24
C GLU A 207 -4.41 11.76 6.19
N TYR A 208 -5.02 11.75 5.01
CA TYR A 208 -6.44 11.40 4.87
C TYR A 208 -6.75 9.99 5.37
N ALA A 209 -5.92 9.02 5.01
CA ALA A 209 -6.12 7.62 5.40
C ALA A 209 -6.00 7.42 6.91
N ILE A 210 -4.96 7.97 7.54
CA ILE A 210 -4.77 7.90 8.99
C ILE A 210 -5.90 8.59 9.74
N GLU A 211 -6.33 9.77 9.28
CA GLU A 211 -7.43 10.48 9.92
C GLU A 211 -8.76 9.71 9.78
N ALA A 212 -9.02 9.10 8.63
CA ALA A 212 -10.18 8.25 8.46
C ALA A 212 -10.12 6.98 9.33
N MET A 213 -8.96 6.38 9.50
CA MET A 213 -8.79 5.29 10.46
C MET A 213 -9.14 5.73 11.89
N LYS A 214 -8.77 6.95 12.29
CA LYS A 214 -9.06 7.51 13.62
C LYS A 214 -10.52 7.86 13.81
N SER A 215 -11.11 8.57 12.86
CA SER A 215 -12.43 9.19 12.99
C SER A 215 -13.58 8.28 12.55
N ARG A 216 -13.38 7.45 11.52
CA ARG A 216 -14.44 6.66 10.86
C ARG A 216 -14.34 5.15 11.10
N LYS A 217 -13.18 4.64 11.54
CA LYS A 217 -12.96 3.24 11.89
C LYS A 217 -13.40 2.25 10.80
N PRO A 218 -12.91 2.36 9.55
CA PRO A 218 -13.27 1.39 8.51
C PRO A 218 -12.85 -0.03 8.89
N GLU A 219 -13.63 -1.03 8.47
CA GLU A 219 -13.27 -2.45 8.63
C GLU A 219 -12.35 -2.94 7.49
N LEU A 220 -12.40 -2.30 6.33
CA LEU A 220 -11.46 -2.45 5.23
C LEU A 220 -11.04 -1.07 4.74
N ILE A 221 -9.75 -0.81 4.72
CA ILE A 221 -9.18 0.39 4.11
C ILE A 221 -8.15 -0.01 3.07
N TYR A 222 -8.24 0.60 1.90
CA TYR A 222 -7.24 0.51 0.84
C TYR A 222 -6.49 1.82 0.72
N ILE A 223 -5.16 1.76 0.71
CA ILE A 223 -4.28 2.92 0.59
C ILE A 223 -3.32 2.66 -0.56
N GLY A 224 -3.37 3.50 -1.60
CA GLY A 224 -2.50 3.40 -2.77
C GLY A 224 -1.56 4.60 -2.85
N TYR A 225 -0.27 4.36 -2.66
CA TYR A 225 0.81 5.34 -2.77
C TYR A 225 1.43 5.31 -4.15
N GLY A 226 1.85 6.46 -4.68
CA GLY A 226 2.34 6.59 -6.04
C GLY A 226 3.69 7.33 -6.17
N ASP A 227 4.12 8.10 -5.15
CA ASP A 227 5.35 8.92 -5.25
C ASP A 227 6.56 8.15 -5.77
N ILE A 228 6.73 6.87 -5.41
CA ILE A 228 7.91 6.08 -5.79
C ILE A 228 7.99 5.89 -7.31
N ASP A 229 6.88 5.61 -8.00
CA ASP A 229 6.88 5.46 -9.45
C ASP A 229 7.15 6.78 -10.15
N GLU A 230 6.53 7.85 -9.71
CA GLU A 230 6.76 9.20 -10.22
C GLU A 230 8.22 9.65 -10.03
N LEU A 231 8.82 9.34 -8.86
CA LEU A 231 10.23 9.62 -8.60
C LEU A 231 11.17 8.75 -9.44
N ALA A 232 10.77 7.52 -9.77
CA ALA A 232 11.49 6.68 -10.74
C ALA A 232 11.44 7.30 -12.14
N HIS A 233 10.28 7.78 -12.58
CA HIS A 233 10.12 8.46 -13.87
C HIS A 233 10.97 9.74 -13.99
N MET A 234 11.26 10.42 -12.88
CA MET A 234 12.18 11.56 -12.86
C MET A 234 13.64 11.17 -13.10
N GLY A 235 13.99 9.87 -12.99
CA GLY A 235 15.36 9.37 -13.17
C GLY A 235 16.33 9.78 -12.04
N ASP A 236 15.84 10.28 -10.92
CA ASP A 236 16.67 10.63 -9.75
C ASP A 236 16.62 9.50 -8.70
N TYR A 237 17.62 8.63 -8.73
CA TYR A 237 17.70 7.51 -7.80
C TYR A 237 17.78 7.92 -6.31
N ARG A 238 18.25 9.13 -6.02
CA ARG A 238 18.24 9.69 -4.68
C ARG A 238 16.80 9.90 -4.19
N LEU A 239 15.98 10.53 -5.02
CA LEU A 239 14.57 10.75 -4.69
C LEU A 239 13.81 9.42 -4.57
N TYR A 240 14.10 8.45 -5.44
CA TYR A 240 13.53 7.12 -5.37
C TYR A 240 13.81 6.42 -4.02
N LEU A 241 15.06 6.47 -3.54
CA LEU A 241 15.43 5.93 -2.23
C LEU A 241 14.80 6.70 -1.06
N GLU A 242 14.71 8.02 -1.18
CA GLU A 242 14.00 8.87 -0.20
C GLU A 242 12.50 8.55 -0.16
N GLY A 243 11.87 8.32 -1.32
CA GLY A 243 10.48 7.86 -1.44
C GLY A 243 10.25 6.51 -0.75
N ALA A 244 11.15 5.54 -1.01
CA ALA A 244 11.10 4.25 -0.33
C ALA A 244 11.23 4.37 1.21
N ARG A 245 12.09 5.28 1.68
CA ARG A 245 12.23 5.57 3.11
C ARG A 245 10.99 6.23 3.70
N THR A 246 10.38 7.15 2.97
CA THR A 246 9.12 7.79 3.36
C THR A 246 7.99 6.78 3.43
N PHE A 247 7.89 5.88 2.45
CA PHE A 247 6.92 4.79 2.46
C PHE A 247 7.09 3.86 3.68
N ASP A 248 8.33 3.51 4.06
CA ASP A 248 8.60 2.72 5.27
C ASP A 248 8.13 3.44 6.55
N ASN A 249 8.26 4.77 6.61
CA ASN A 249 7.74 5.58 7.71
C ASN A 249 6.21 5.59 7.74
N PHE A 250 5.54 5.66 6.59
CA PHE A 250 4.08 5.55 6.51
C PHE A 250 3.59 4.18 7.00
N LEU A 251 4.25 3.10 6.60
CA LEU A 251 3.94 1.76 7.09
C LEU A 251 4.10 1.66 8.62
N LYS A 252 5.15 2.28 9.15
CA LYS A 252 5.38 2.36 10.61
C LYS A 252 4.22 3.07 11.30
N GLU A 253 3.82 4.24 10.83
CA GLU A 253 2.74 5.02 11.43
C GLU A 253 1.40 4.27 11.39
N ILE A 254 1.06 3.65 10.25
CA ILE A 254 -0.12 2.79 10.11
C ILE A 254 -0.08 1.66 11.15
N TRP A 255 1.04 0.95 11.26
CA TRP A 255 1.16 -0.18 12.17
C TRP A 255 1.12 0.24 13.64
N GLU A 256 1.81 1.31 14.01
CA GLU A 256 1.78 1.86 15.36
C GLU A 256 0.34 2.28 15.74
N TYR A 257 -0.39 2.89 14.81
CA TYR A 257 -1.79 3.19 15.04
C TYR A 257 -2.64 1.92 15.20
N ILE A 258 -2.49 0.92 14.32
CA ILE A 258 -3.17 -0.38 14.46
C ILE A 258 -2.92 -0.99 15.83
N GLN A 259 -1.68 -0.96 16.34
CA GLN A 259 -1.33 -1.56 17.62
C GLN A 259 -1.80 -0.75 18.84
N SER A 260 -2.01 0.54 18.67
CA SER A 260 -2.44 1.45 19.75
C SER A 260 -3.96 1.52 19.94
N ASP A 261 -4.74 1.22 18.91
CA ASP A 261 -6.19 1.40 18.91
C ASP A 261 -6.93 0.07 19.18
N PRO A 262 -7.77 -0.01 20.23
CA PRO A 262 -8.47 -1.23 20.59
C PRO A 262 -9.39 -1.80 19.50
N PHE A 263 -9.86 -0.96 18.56
CA PHE A 263 -10.68 -1.41 17.43
C PHE A 263 -9.84 -2.24 16.45
N TYR A 264 -8.57 -1.87 16.22
CA TYR A 264 -7.70 -2.52 15.25
C TYR A 264 -6.77 -3.57 15.85
N LYS A 265 -6.28 -3.35 17.06
CA LYS A 265 -5.29 -4.20 17.72
C LYS A 265 -5.76 -5.66 17.78
N ASP A 266 -4.87 -6.58 17.44
CA ASP A 266 -5.09 -8.03 17.44
C ASP A 266 -6.28 -8.50 16.56
N GLN A 267 -6.84 -7.61 15.73
CA GLN A 267 -8.00 -7.85 14.87
C GLN A 267 -7.74 -7.47 13.40
N THR A 268 -6.53 -7.04 13.05
CA THR A 268 -6.22 -6.47 11.74
C THR A 268 -5.16 -7.28 11.01
N THR A 269 -5.42 -7.55 9.72
CA THR A 269 -4.41 -8.00 8.78
C THR A 269 -3.91 -6.80 7.99
N LEU A 270 -2.61 -6.53 8.05
CA LEU A 270 -1.93 -5.57 7.17
C LEU A 270 -1.37 -6.32 5.97
N ILE A 271 -1.80 -5.93 4.77
CA ILE A 271 -1.33 -6.47 3.49
C ILE A 271 -0.59 -5.35 2.77
N ILE A 272 0.63 -5.62 2.31
CA ILE A 272 1.47 -4.66 1.60
C ILE A 272 1.96 -5.31 0.32
N THR A 273 1.80 -4.64 -0.83
CA THR A 273 2.29 -5.12 -2.12
C THR A 273 2.54 -3.96 -3.09
N CYS A 274 3.03 -4.27 -4.28
CA CYS A 274 3.13 -3.34 -5.39
C CYS A 274 2.36 -3.89 -6.62
N ASP A 275 2.02 -3.02 -7.54
CA ASP A 275 1.34 -3.34 -8.80
C ASP A 275 2.31 -3.78 -9.90
N HIS A 276 3.49 -3.17 -9.98
CA HIS A 276 4.62 -3.53 -10.83
C HIS A 276 5.94 -3.06 -10.22
N GLY A 277 7.07 -3.38 -10.83
CA GLY A 277 8.37 -2.80 -10.53
C GLY A 277 8.73 -1.71 -11.54
N ALA A 278 9.87 -1.04 -11.33
CA ALA A 278 10.44 -0.10 -12.28
C ALA A 278 11.64 -0.72 -13.02
N ASP A 279 11.89 -0.27 -14.24
CA ASP A 279 13.08 -0.65 -15.01
C ASP A 279 14.31 0.11 -14.49
N ALA A 280 15.46 -0.54 -14.51
CA ALA A 280 16.73 0.06 -14.08
C ALA A 280 17.30 1.05 -15.10
N GLU A 281 16.80 1.02 -16.34
CA GLU A 281 17.31 1.83 -17.46
C GLU A 281 16.51 3.11 -17.73
N LYS A 282 15.55 3.47 -16.89
CA LYS A 282 14.74 4.68 -17.05
C LYS A 282 15.08 5.71 -16.00
#